data_d30a2539bb203b6a3aee0041bc3d2de1
#
_entry.id   d30a2539bb203b6a3aee0041bc3d2de1
#
_cell.length_a   1.000
_cell.length_b   1.000
_cell.length_c   1.000
_cell.angle_alpha   90.00
_cell.angle_beta   90.00
_cell.angle_gamma   90.00
#
_symmetry.space_group_name_H-M   'P 1'
#
loop_
_entity.id
_entity.type
_entity.pdbx_description
1 polymer ?
#
loop_
_entity_poly.entity_id
_entity_poly.type
_entity_poly.pdbx_seq_one_letter_code
_entity_poly.pdbx_strand_id
1 'polypeptide(L)'
;MNKVLEIQQLKKYFSGQKAVDDISFSINKGSIFGLLGPNGAGKTTLLRMITGIFYPDEGNILLNGQSFNPLTDVGNIGYMPEERGLYKKMKIGEQVLYLAQLKGLDKKEAKERVKEWFVKFQMESWWNKKVEDLSKGMSQKLQFVTTVLHNPDLIILDEPFSGLDPVNANLIKDEIFKLAQKGATIIFSTHRMEQVEEICDHIVLVNKGKKILDGGVEKIKQQFKKNIFEIEFDNIVLAEHTATHLFNVESVEEKKLTLRINDQFTNNQILSYFIERNLDVRSFNEILPSLNDIFIELVQGTPGSRQFQQA
;
A
#
# COMPACT_ATOMS: atom_id res chain seq x y z
N MET A 1 2.67 -14.01 17.56
CA MET A 1 3.08 -13.60 16.21
C MET A 1 4.43 -12.90 16.31
N ASN A 2 5.37 -13.19 15.43
CA ASN A 2 6.72 -12.64 15.50
C ASN A 2 6.71 -11.25 14.83
N LYS A 3 6.83 -10.18 15.62
CA LYS A 3 6.86 -8.79 15.14
C LYS A 3 8.26 -8.45 14.64
N VAL A 4 8.36 -7.85 13.46
CA VAL A 4 9.63 -7.36 12.93
C VAL A 4 9.86 -5.90 13.30
N LEU A 5 8.80 -5.08 13.32
CA LEU A 5 8.87 -3.66 13.64
C LEU A 5 7.78 -3.30 14.65
N GLU A 6 8.15 -2.55 15.69
CA GLU A 6 7.20 -1.94 16.62
C GLU A 6 7.50 -0.46 16.77
N ILE A 7 6.50 0.35 16.57
CA ILE A 7 6.50 1.79 16.75
C ILE A 7 5.70 2.09 18.01
N GLN A 8 6.31 2.82 18.97
CA GLN A 8 5.72 3.08 20.27
C GLN A 8 5.72 4.57 20.55
N GLN A 9 4.55 5.20 20.54
CA GLN A 9 4.28 6.60 20.88
C GLN A 9 5.24 7.59 20.17
N LEU A 10 5.51 7.32 18.88
CA LEU A 10 6.51 8.06 18.12
C LEU A 10 6.03 9.48 17.82
N LYS A 11 6.91 10.46 18.07
CA LYS A 11 6.64 11.87 17.81
C LYS A 11 7.79 12.51 17.05
N LYS A 12 7.46 13.44 16.14
CA LYS A 12 8.42 14.29 15.42
C LYS A 12 7.84 15.65 15.11
N TYR A 13 8.54 16.67 15.52
CA TYR A 13 8.14 18.06 15.36
C TYR A 13 9.17 18.83 14.52
N PHE A 14 8.69 19.71 13.65
CA PHE A 14 9.51 20.65 12.89
C PHE A 14 8.88 22.04 13.05
N SER A 15 9.68 23.06 13.33
CA SER A 15 9.30 24.50 13.36
C SER A 15 7.80 24.82 13.41
N GLY A 16 7.11 24.41 14.49
CA GLY A 16 5.68 24.65 14.69
C GLY A 16 4.72 23.63 14.07
N GLN A 17 5.21 22.60 13.35
CA GLN A 17 4.40 21.55 12.77
C GLN A 17 4.66 20.20 13.45
N LYS A 18 3.60 19.53 13.89
CA LYS A 18 3.63 18.14 14.36
C LYS A 18 3.56 17.19 13.16
N ALA A 19 4.72 16.81 12.63
CA ALA A 19 4.76 15.94 11.45
C ALA A 19 4.36 14.49 11.80
N VAL A 20 4.71 14.03 13.01
CA VAL A 20 4.25 12.76 13.62
C VAL A 20 3.87 13.08 15.06
N ASP A 21 2.66 12.71 15.48
CA ASP A 21 2.07 13.04 16.77
C ASP A 21 1.43 11.79 17.40
N ASP A 22 2.21 11.10 18.24
CA ASP A 22 1.81 9.92 19.02
C ASP A 22 1.35 8.72 18.17
N ILE A 23 2.19 8.30 17.23
CA ILE A 23 1.90 7.13 16.40
C ILE A 23 2.46 5.85 17.04
N SER A 24 1.59 4.82 17.15
CA SER A 24 1.96 3.48 17.61
C SER A 24 1.32 2.41 16.72
N PHE A 25 2.10 1.45 16.25
CA PHE A 25 1.64 0.25 15.52
C PHE A 25 2.74 -0.82 15.50
N SER A 26 2.40 -2.01 15.02
CA SER A 26 3.38 -3.09 14.86
C SER A 26 3.18 -3.84 13.55
N ILE A 27 4.28 -4.38 13.01
CA ILE A 27 4.30 -5.11 11.74
C ILE A 27 4.79 -6.53 11.99
N ASN A 28 4.05 -7.52 11.52
CA ASN A 28 4.41 -8.92 11.61
C ASN A 28 5.45 -9.29 10.53
N LYS A 29 6.33 -10.22 10.87
CA LYS A 29 7.33 -10.73 9.92
C LYS A 29 6.66 -11.38 8.70
N GLY A 30 7.17 -11.09 7.51
CA GLY A 30 6.72 -11.68 6.25
C GLY A 30 5.39 -11.12 5.71
N SER A 31 4.84 -10.04 6.31
CA SER A 31 3.62 -9.38 5.82
C SER A 31 3.92 -8.23 4.88
N ILE A 32 2.95 -7.88 4.05
CA ILE A 32 2.94 -6.64 3.26
C ILE A 32 2.03 -5.64 3.97
N PHE A 33 2.65 -4.61 4.51
CA PHE A 33 2.01 -3.61 5.34
C PHE A 33 1.86 -2.27 4.59
N GLY A 34 0.64 -1.76 4.52
CA GLY A 34 0.34 -0.48 3.86
C GLY A 34 0.41 0.71 4.82
N LEU A 35 1.23 1.70 4.50
CA LEU A 35 1.25 3.00 5.18
C LEU A 35 0.56 4.04 4.29
N LEU A 36 -0.66 4.42 4.65
CA LEU A 36 -1.55 5.24 3.85
C LEU A 36 -1.71 6.64 4.40
N GLY A 37 -2.13 7.54 3.53
CA GLY A 37 -2.52 8.90 3.90
C GLY A 37 -2.25 9.89 2.79
N PRO A 38 -2.84 11.09 2.86
CA PRO A 38 -2.63 12.14 1.88
C PRO A 38 -1.20 12.68 1.90
N ASN A 39 -0.87 13.49 0.91
CA ASN A 39 0.39 14.23 0.90
C ASN A 39 0.46 15.15 2.13
N GLY A 40 1.62 15.19 2.79
CA GLY A 40 1.81 15.94 4.03
C GLY A 40 1.21 15.28 5.29
N ALA A 41 0.68 14.07 5.21
CA ALA A 41 0.14 13.34 6.38
C ALA A 41 1.20 12.94 7.42
N GLY A 42 2.49 12.94 7.08
CA GLY A 42 3.59 12.52 7.94
C GLY A 42 4.24 11.18 7.56
N LYS A 43 3.76 10.50 6.48
CA LYS A 43 4.27 9.19 6.05
C LYS A 43 5.78 9.18 5.83
N THR A 44 6.29 10.04 4.96
CA THR A 44 7.74 10.11 4.64
C THR A 44 8.58 10.46 5.87
N THR A 45 8.07 11.30 6.78
CA THR A 45 8.75 11.60 8.05
C THR A 45 8.84 10.33 8.93
N LEU A 46 7.75 9.57 9.02
CA LEU A 46 7.71 8.31 9.74
C LEU A 46 8.67 7.28 9.14
N LEU A 47 8.67 7.12 7.80
CA LEU A 47 9.62 6.23 7.11
C LEU A 47 11.08 6.64 7.33
N ARG A 48 11.38 7.95 7.30
CA ARG A 48 12.73 8.46 7.59
C ARG A 48 13.17 8.24 9.03
N MET A 49 12.25 8.15 9.99
CA MET A 49 12.58 7.72 11.36
C MET A 49 12.85 6.21 11.43
N ILE A 50 12.04 5.38 10.78
CA ILE A 50 12.24 3.93 10.72
C ILE A 50 13.57 3.56 10.06
N THR A 51 14.03 4.38 9.10
CA THR A 51 15.31 4.18 8.40
C THR A 51 16.51 4.87 9.07
N GLY A 52 16.29 5.53 10.20
CA GLY A 52 17.38 6.22 10.94
C GLY A 52 17.86 7.52 10.29
N ILE A 53 17.19 8.04 9.25
CA ILE A 53 17.50 9.32 8.62
C ILE A 53 17.12 10.48 9.56
N PHE A 54 16.00 10.33 10.31
CA PHE A 54 15.59 11.24 11.36
C PHE A 54 15.55 10.52 12.71
N TYR A 55 15.92 11.22 13.76
CA TYR A 55 15.68 10.75 15.12
C TYR A 55 14.30 11.22 15.59
N PRO A 56 13.51 10.37 16.27
CA PRO A 56 12.28 10.80 16.92
C PRO A 56 12.60 11.79 18.04
N ASP A 57 11.66 12.69 18.34
CA ASP A 57 11.77 13.59 19.50
C ASP A 57 11.27 12.88 20.76
N GLU A 58 10.27 11.97 20.61
CA GLU A 58 9.77 11.10 21.68
C GLU A 58 9.35 9.75 21.10
N GLY A 59 9.26 8.75 21.97
CA GLY A 59 8.85 7.38 21.62
C GLY A 59 10.01 6.49 21.21
N ASN A 60 9.70 5.23 20.86
CA ASN A 60 10.69 4.22 20.57
C ASN A 60 10.37 3.47 19.28
N ILE A 61 11.41 3.00 18.62
CA ILE A 61 11.34 2.06 17.49
C ILE A 61 12.06 0.79 17.92
N LEU A 62 11.36 -0.36 17.80
CA LEU A 62 11.96 -1.67 18.03
C LEU A 62 12.02 -2.43 16.70
N LEU A 63 13.19 -2.97 16.39
CA LEU A 63 13.40 -3.88 15.25
C LEU A 63 13.73 -5.27 15.80
N ASN A 64 12.96 -6.28 15.39
CA ASN A 64 13.08 -7.65 15.92
C ASN A 64 13.07 -7.73 17.46
N GLY A 65 12.27 -6.87 18.12
CA GLY A 65 12.14 -6.81 19.58
C GLY A 65 13.26 -6.08 20.31
N GLN A 66 14.26 -5.54 19.60
CA GLN A 66 15.36 -4.74 20.17
C GLN A 66 15.23 -3.28 19.79
N SER A 67 15.74 -2.38 20.62
CA SER A 67 15.77 -0.95 20.30
C SER A 67 16.56 -0.71 19.03
N PHE A 68 15.93 -0.04 18.06
CA PHE A 68 16.53 0.24 16.75
C PHE A 68 17.79 1.10 16.88
N ASN A 69 18.88 0.60 16.33
CA ASN A 69 20.15 1.31 16.24
C ASN A 69 20.50 1.61 14.78
N PRO A 70 20.42 2.86 14.31
CA PRO A 70 20.73 3.20 12.93
C PRO A 70 22.13 2.80 12.46
N LEU A 71 23.10 2.68 13.34
CA LEU A 71 24.49 2.34 12.96
C LEU A 71 24.65 0.86 12.57
N THR A 72 23.86 -0.03 13.16
CA THR A 72 23.99 -1.49 12.95
C THR A 72 22.85 -2.07 12.12
N ASP A 73 21.64 -1.53 12.25
CA ASP A 73 20.43 -2.18 11.74
C ASP A 73 20.07 -1.76 10.32
N VAL A 74 20.55 -0.58 9.86
CA VAL A 74 20.26 -0.05 8.51
C VAL A 74 20.77 -0.99 7.39
N GLY A 75 21.76 -1.81 7.67
CA GLY A 75 22.24 -2.85 6.75
C GLY A 75 21.14 -3.85 6.35
N ASN A 76 20.22 -4.16 7.27
CA ASN A 76 19.12 -5.11 7.09
C ASN A 76 17.83 -4.44 6.55
N ILE A 77 17.86 -3.15 6.25
CA ILE A 77 16.74 -2.37 5.73
C ILE A 77 17.02 -1.95 4.29
N GLY A 78 16.11 -2.30 3.38
CA GLY A 78 16.04 -1.74 2.03
C GLY A 78 15.08 -0.55 2.04
N TYR A 79 15.53 0.64 1.62
CA TYR A 79 14.65 1.81 1.51
C TYR A 79 14.68 2.38 0.11
N MET A 80 13.52 2.44 -0.50
CA MET A 80 13.25 3.09 -1.77
C MET A 80 12.45 4.37 -1.53
N PRO A 81 13.10 5.54 -1.50
CA PRO A 81 12.41 6.81 -1.32
C PRO A 81 11.65 7.23 -2.59
N GLU A 82 10.60 8.05 -2.42
CA GLU A 82 9.87 8.68 -3.53
C GLU A 82 10.79 9.52 -4.42
N GLU A 83 11.67 10.31 -3.80
CA GLU A 83 12.72 11.06 -4.50
C GLU A 83 13.90 10.15 -4.85
N ARG A 84 14.35 10.23 -6.10
CA ARG A 84 15.38 9.34 -6.61
C ARG A 84 16.76 9.67 -6.03
N GLY A 85 17.26 8.83 -5.14
CA GLY A 85 18.59 8.91 -4.54
C GLY A 85 19.73 8.41 -5.43
N LEU A 86 19.54 8.35 -6.76
CA LEU A 86 20.54 7.82 -7.70
C LEU A 86 21.52 8.90 -8.17
N TYR A 87 22.82 8.57 -8.25
CA TYR A 87 23.87 9.47 -8.74
C TYR A 87 23.81 9.62 -10.25
N LYS A 88 23.29 10.74 -10.77
CA LYS A 88 22.95 10.96 -12.18
C LYS A 88 24.11 10.72 -13.15
N LYS A 89 25.33 11.16 -12.82
CA LYS A 89 26.52 11.09 -13.70
C LYS A 89 27.24 9.73 -13.65
N MET A 90 26.86 8.86 -12.72
CA MET A 90 27.50 7.55 -12.55
C MET A 90 26.94 6.54 -13.56
N LYS A 91 27.79 5.59 -14.01
CA LYS A 91 27.32 4.46 -14.81
C LYS A 91 26.47 3.53 -13.94
N ILE A 92 25.43 2.97 -14.54
CA ILE A 92 24.44 2.14 -13.83
C ILE A 92 25.10 0.93 -13.14
N GLY A 93 25.92 0.17 -13.88
CA GLY A 93 26.62 -0.98 -13.30
C GLY A 93 27.56 -0.62 -12.14
N GLU A 94 28.27 0.50 -12.25
CA GLU A 94 29.15 1.00 -11.19
C GLU A 94 28.35 1.40 -9.96
N GLN A 95 27.24 2.12 -10.15
CA GLN A 95 26.39 2.55 -9.05
C GLN A 95 25.75 1.38 -8.30
N VAL A 96 25.20 0.41 -9.03
CA VAL A 96 24.53 -0.74 -8.38
C VAL A 96 25.54 -1.57 -7.59
N LEU A 97 26.73 -1.79 -8.12
CA LEU A 97 27.81 -2.45 -7.38
C LEU A 97 28.25 -1.64 -6.15
N TYR A 98 28.39 -0.33 -6.29
CA TYR A 98 28.76 0.54 -5.17
C TYR A 98 27.70 0.47 -4.04
N LEU A 99 26.41 0.62 -4.39
CA LEU A 99 25.33 0.55 -3.41
C LEU A 99 25.22 -0.83 -2.75
N ALA A 100 25.44 -1.91 -3.51
CA ALA A 100 25.46 -3.27 -2.99
C ALA A 100 26.60 -3.48 -1.95
N GLN A 101 27.80 -2.97 -2.24
CA GLN A 101 28.94 -3.04 -1.33
C GLN A 101 28.72 -2.18 -0.07
N LEU A 102 28.07 -1.01 -0.16
CA LEU A 102 27.68 -0.22 1.00
C LEU A 102 26.71 -0.96 1.93
N LYS A 103 25.94 -1.91 1.37
CA LYS A 103 25.03 -2.80 2.12
C LYS A 103 25.68 -4.10 2.58
N GLY A 104 27.02 -4.21 2.49
CA GLY A 104 27.79 -5.30 3.05
C GLY A 104 28.07 -6.47 2.11
N LEU A 105 27.61 -6.43 0.85
CA LEU A 105 27.93 -7.48 -0.10
C LEU A 105 29.41 -7.38 -0.56
N ASP A 106 30.07 -8.52 -0.67
CA ASP A 106 31.38 -8.54 -1.34
C ASP A 106 31.25 -8.30 -2.85
N LYS A 107 32.34 -7.92 -3.50
CA LYS A 107 32.33 -7.55 -4.93
C LYS A 107 31.87 -8.68 -5.86
N LYS A 108 32.21 -9.94 -5.52
CA LYS A 108 31.85 -11.10 -6.33
C LYS A 108 30.38 -11.40 -6.22
N GLU A 109 29.87 -11.50 -4.99
CA GLU A 109 28.47 -11.71 -4.70
C GLU A 109 27.59 -10.58 -5.27
N ALA A 110 27.99 -9.30 -5.04
CA ALA A 110 27.29 -8.16 -5.62
C ALA A 110 27.16 -8.28 -7.15
N LYS A 111 28.24 -8.68 -7.85
CA LYS A 111 28.23 -8.82 -9.31
C LYS A 111 27.30 -9.96 -9.79
N GLU A 112 27.26 -11.07 -9.08
CA GLU A 112 26.37 -12.20 -9.38
C GLU A 112 24.90 -11.81 -9.19
N ARG A 113 24.55 -11.24 -8.05
CA ARG A 113 23.19 -10.78 -7.75
C ARG A 113 22.71 -9.69 -8.71
N VAL A 114 23.58 -8.73 -9.05
CA VAL A 114 23.24 -7.68 -10.03
C VAL A 114 22.91 -8.29 -11.39
N LYS A 115 23.67 -9.27 -11.86
CA LYS A 115 23.38 -9.96 -13.13
C LYS A 115 22.01 -10.62 -13.10
N GLU A 116 21.67 -11.36 -12.01
CA GLU A 116 20.38 -12.02 -11.85
C GLU A 116 19.23 -11.01 -11.92
N TRP A 117 19.32 -9.90 -11.19
CA TRP A 117 18.31 -8.87 -11.19
C TRP A 117 18.21 -8.14 -12.54
N PHE A 118 19.33 -7.90 -13.22
CA PHE A 118 19.32 -7.25 -14.52
C PHE A 118 18.67 -8.12 -15.59
N VAL A 119 18.93 -9.44 -15.60
CA VAL A 119 18.24 -10.37 -16.48
C VAL A 119 16.73 -10.38 -16.19
N LYS A 120 16.35 -10.49 -14.92
CA LYS A 120 14.93 -10.51 -14.49
C LYS A 120 14.16 -9.26 -14.91
N PHE A 121 14.79 -8.09 -14.84
CA PHE A 121 14.17 -6.79 -15.19
C PHE A 121 14.48 -6.32 -16.61
N GLN A 122 15.17 -7.14 -17.44
CA GLN A 122 15.57 -6.83 -18.81
C GLN A 122 16.42 -5.55 -18.89
N MET A 123 17.42 -5.45 -18.00
CA MET A 123 18.27 -4.28 -17.81
C MET A 123 19.72 -4.52 -18.21
N GLU A 124 20.07 -5.68 -18.85
CA GLU A 124 21.45 -6.06 -19.16
C GLU A 124 22.16 -5.02 -20.04
N SER A 125 21.41 -4.44 -21.01
CA SER A 125 21.94 -3.40 -21.92
C SER A 125 22.21 -2.06 -21.24
N TRP A 126 21.79 -1.90 -19.96
CA TRP A 126 21.92 -0.60 -19.25
C TRP A 126 23.26 -0.46 -18.53
N TRP A 127 24.01 -1.52 -18.39
CA TRP A 127 25.24 -1.57 -17.58
C TRP A 127 26.18 -0.37 -17.75
N ASN A 128 26.45 0.00 -19.01
CA ASN A 128 27.37 1.08 -19.35
C ASN A 128 26.68 2.45 -19.56
N LYS A 129 25.35 2.52 -19.50
CA LYS A 129 24.61 3.78 -19.59
C LYS A 129 24.79 4.59 -18.32
N LYS A 130 24.66 5.91 -18.40
CA LYS A 130 24.58 6.76 -17.23
C LYS A 130 23.16 6.77 -16.67
N VAL A 131 23.04 7.03 -15.37
CA VAL A 131 21.72 7.14 -14.71
C VAL A 131 20.90 8.28 -15.28
N GLU A 132 21.52 9.38 -15.70
CA GLU A 132 20.84 10.52 -16.33
C GLU A 132 20.16 10.18 -17.67
N ASP A 133 20.60 9.11 -18.34
CA ASP A 133 20.02 8.66 -19.63
C ASP A 133 18.73 7.82 -19.44
N LEU A 134 18.35 7.53 -18.20
CA LEU A 134 17.17 6.70 -17.89
C LEU A 134 15.88 7.52 -17.94
N SER A 135 14.85 6.91 -18.53
CA SER A 135 13.47 7.40 -18.37
C SER A 135 13.01 7.30 -16.90
N LYS A 136 11.88 7.93 -16.60
CA LYS A 136 11.29 7.86 -15.26
C LYS A 136 11.05 6.41 -14.81
N GLY A 137 10.43 5.59 -15.65
CA GLY A 137 10.16 4.18 -15.33
C GLY A 137 11.43 3.33 -15.23
N MET A 138 12.43 3.57 -16.10
CA MET A 138 13.72 2.89 -16.00
C MET A 138 14.45 3.22 -14.69
N SER A 139 14.44 4.47 -14.26
CA SER A 139 15.04 4.87 -12.98
C SER A 139 14.31 4.23 -11.80
N GLN A 140 12.97 4.05 -11.89
CA GLN A 140 12.19 3.39 -10.87
C GLN A 140 12.56 1.91 -10.73
N LYS A 141 12.71 1.20 -11.85
CA LYS A 141 13.20 -0.20 -11.85
C LYS A 141 14.59 -0.31 -11.23
N LEU A 142 15.50 0.57 -11.63
CA LEU A 142 16.87 0.57 -11.09
C LEU A 142 16.87 0.82 -9.58
N GLN A 143 16.06 1.76 -9.10
CA GLN A 143 15.93 2.09 -7.69
C GLN A 143 15.34 0.91 -6.90
N PHE A 144 14.32 0.23 -7.45
CA PHE A 144 13.80 -0.99 -6.82
C PHE A 144 14.88 -2.08 -6.70
N VAL A 145 15.61 -2.37 -7.78
CA VAL A 145 16.69 -3.36 -7.76
C VAL A 145 17.75 -3.01 -6.71
N THR A 146 18.21 -1.76 -6.66
CA THR A 146 19.21 -1.35 -5.65
C THR A 146 18.70 -1.44 -4.21
N THR A 147 17.39 -1.35 -4.02
CA THR A 147 16.74 -1.45 -2.70
C THR A 147 16.71 -2.89 -2.18
N VAL A 148 16.50 -3.88 -3.06
CA VAL A 148 16.27 -5.28 -2.65
C VAL A 148 17.47 -6.20 -2.85
N LEU A 149 18.51 -5.74 -3.54
CA LEU A 149 19.67 -6.53 -4.00
C LEU A 149 20.41 -7.24 -2.87
N HIS A 150 20.49 -6.64 -1.69
CA HIS A 150 21.19 -7.18 -0.53
C HIS A 150 20.32 -8.12 0.34
N ASN A 151 19.12 -8.48 -0.14
CA ASN A 151 18.13 -9.33 0.57
C ASN A 151 17.80 -8.84 1.98
N PRO A 152 17.30 -7.61 2.14
CA PRO A 152 16.95 -7.06 3.45
C PRO A 152 15.76 -7.77 4.09
N ASP A 153 15.74 -7.87 5.42
CA ASP A 153 14.61 -8.41 6.19
C ASP A 153 13.40 -7.48 6.17
N LEU A 154 13.65 -6.16 6.13
CA LEU A 154 12.64 -5.11 6.04
C LEU A 154 12.85 -4.28 4.78
N ILE A 155 11.84 -4.24 3.92
CA ILE A 155 11.83 -3.46 2.68
C ILE A 155 10.81 -2.34 2.82
N ILE A 156 11.23 -1.11 2.61
CA ILE A 156 10.37 0.08 2.64
C ILE A 156 10.31 0.67 1.25
N LEU A 157 9.12 0.74 0.68
CA LEU A 157 8.85 1.23 -0.66
C LEU A 157 7.93 2.45 -0.58
N ASP A 158 8.47 3.64 -0.85
CA ASP A 158 7.71 4.90 -0.87
C ASP A 158 7.36 5.25 -2.32
N GLU A 159 6.07 5.16 -2.69
CA GLU A 159 5.53 5.34 -4.02
C GLU A 159 6.20 4.49 -5.13
N PRO A 160 6.33 3.16 -4.97
CA PRO A 160 7.16 2.33 -5.85
C PRO A 160 6.69 2.24 -7.30
N PHE A 161 5.42 2.53 -7.57
CA PHE A 161 4.86 2.48 -8.94
C PHE A 161 4.80 3.85 -9.63
N SER A 162 5.34 4.90 -8.99
CA SER A 162 5.32 6.24 -9.58
C SER A 162 6.05 6.32 -10.91
N GLY A 163 5.31 6.66 -11.99
CA GLY A 163 5.86 6.83 -13.33
C GLY A 163 6.20 5.56 -14.09
N LEU A 164 5.66 4.43 -13.64
CA LEU A 164 5.65 3.18 -14.37
C LEU A 164 4.40 3.07 -15.24
N ASP A 165 4.54 2.41 -16.39
CA ASP A 165 3.42 1.86 -17.14
C ASP A 165 2.87 0.60 -16.45
N PRO A 166 1.66 0.12 -16.81
CA PRO A 166 1.04 -1.03 -16.15
C PRO A 166 1.87 -2.31 -16.21
N VAL A 167 2.61 -2.56 -17.31
CA VAL A 167 3.42 -3.78 -17.46
C VAL A 167 4.58 -3.78 -16.46
N ASN A 168 5.28 -2.64 -16.36
CA ASN A 168 6.40 -2.49 -15.44
C ASN A 168 5.94 -2.41 -13.98
N ALA A 169 4.76 -1.84 -13.70
CA ALA A 169 4.16 -1.86 -12.38
C ALA A 169 3.84 -3.30 -11.93
N ASN A 170 3.23 -4.11 -12.78
CA ASN A 170 2.95 -5.53 -12.50
C ASN A 170 4.23 -6.34 -12.26
N LEU A 171 5.30 -6.09 -13.03
CA LEU A 171 6.59 -6.75 -12.80
C LEU A 171 7.13 -6.48 -11.39
N ILE A 172 7.09 -5.23 -10.93
CA ILE A 172 7.52 -4.88 -9.56
C ILE A 172 6.57 -5.48 -8.52
N LYS A 173 5.26 -5.46 -8.76
CA LYS A 173 4.25 -6.06 -7.86
C LYS A 173 4.49 -7.55 -7.66
N ASP A 174 4.73 -8.31 -8.74
CA ASP A 174 5.03 -9.74 -8.67
C ASP A 174 6.30 -10.02 -7.85
N GLU A 175 7.31 -9.16 -7.98
CA GLU A 175 8.53 -9.30 -7.19
C GLU A 175 8.32 -8.95 -5.70
N ILE A 176 7.47 -7.97 -5.39
CA ILE A 176 7.05 -7.66 -4.02
C ILE A 176 6.43 -8.90 -3.37
N PHE A 177 5.48 -9.57 -4.04
CA PHE A 177 4.86 -10.81 -3.53
C PHE A 177 5.89 -11.93 -3.35
N LYS A 178 6.80 -12.13 -4.32
CA LYS A 178 7.85 -13.16 -4.21
C LYS A 178 8.81 -12.89 -3.06
N LEU A 179 9.16 -11.62 -2.80
CA LEU A 179 10.02 -11.24 -1.68
C LEU A 179 9.31 -11.50 -0.34
N ALA A 180 8.03 -11.15 -0.22
CA ALA A 180 7.23 -11.44 0.96
C ALA A 180 7.09 -12.95 1.22
N GLN A 181 6.81 -13.74 0.18
CA GLN A 181 6.77 -15.22 0.27
C GLN A 181 8.11 -15.84 0.73
N LYS A 182 9.24 -15.19 0.42
CA LYS A 182 10.57 -15.59 0.91
C LYS A 182 10.87 -15.15 2.34
N GLY A 183 9.92 -14.45 2.99
CA GLY A 183 10.00 -14.03 4.38
C GLY A 183 10.42 -12.58 4.61
N ALA A 184 10.65 -11.79 3.56
CA ALA A 184 10.88 -10.35 3.71
C ALA A 184 9.60 -9.66 4.19
N THR A 185 9.74 -8.68 5.06
CA THR A 185 8.62 -7.82 5.49
C THR A 185 8.64 -6.55 4.67
N ILE A 186 7.49 -6.12 4.17
CA ILE A 186 7.42 -4.99 3.24
C ILE A 186 6.51 -3.90 3.81
N ILE A 187 7.02 -2.68 3.89
CA ILE A 187 6.21 -1.46 4.10
C ILE A 187 6.00 -0.82 2.74
N PHE A 188 4.74 -0.76 2.33
CA PHE A 188 4.31 -0.16 1.10
C PHE A 188 3.62 1.17 1.40
N SER A 189 4.24 2.29 1.02
CA SER A 189 3.71 3.63 1.26
C SER A 189 3.21 4.25 -0.03
N THR A 190 1.95 4.66 -0.05
CA THR A 190 1.33 5.34 -1.19
C THR A 190 0.13 6.19 -0.75
N HIS A 191 -0.29 7.09 -1.61
CA HIS A 191 -1.57 7.80 -1.49
C HIS A 191 -2.68 7.16 -2.35
N ARG A 192 -2.38 6.12 -3.15
CA ARG A 192 -3.32 5.42 -4.04
C ARG A 192 -3.91 4.21 -3.33
N MET A 193 -5.17 4.34 -2.90
CA MET A 193 -5.85 3.35 -2.07
C MET A 193 -6.07 2.01 -2.81
N GLU A 194 -6.35 2.05 -4.12
CA GLU A 194 -6.58 0.84 -4.92
C GLU A 194 -5.37 -0.09 -4.94
N GLN A 195 -4.16 0.49 -5.02
CA GLN A 195 -2.91 -0.29 -5.01
C GLN A 195 -2.71 -1.03 -3.69
N VAL A 196 -3.18 -0.43 -2.60
CA VAL A 196 -3.08 -1.01 -1.27
C VAL A 196 -4.07 -2.14 -1.06
N GLU A 197 -5.31 -1.97 -1.52
CA GLU A 197 -6.32 -3.03 -1.47
C GLU A 197 -5.84 -4.30 -2.18
N GLU A 198 -5.06 -4.13 -3.25
CA GLU A 198 -4.56 -5.23 -4.07
C GLU A 198 -3.33 -5.93 -3.47
N ILE A 199 -2.50 -5.20 -2.69
CA ILE A 199 -1.15 -5.68 -2.33
C ILE A 199 -1.01 -5.95 -0.84
N CYS A 200 -1.70 -5.19 0.02
CA CYS A 200 -1.42 -5.19 1.45
C CYS A 200 -2.37 -6.09 2.25
N ASP A 201 -1.81 -6.78 3.23
CA ASP A 201 -2.60 -7.58 4.19
C ASP A 201 -3.17 -6.72 5.31
N HIS A 202 -2.39 -5.73 5.73
CA HIS A 202 -2.67 -4.88 6.89
C HIS A 202 -2.28 -3.43 6.58
N ILE A 203 -3.04 -2.48 7.08
CA ILE A 203 -2.80 -1.06 6.82
C ILE A 203 -2.81 -0.23 8.10
N VAL A 204 -2.05 0.86 8.04
CA VAL A 204 -2.21 2.02 8.92
C VAL A 204 -2.49 3.25 8.06
N LEU A 205 -3.56 3.94 8.38
CA LEU A 205 -3.92 5.22 7.77
C LEU A 205 -3.47 6.36 8.67
N VAL A 206 -2.65 7.26 8.12
CA VAL A 206 -2.14 8.45 8.82
C VAL A 206 -2.74 9.71 8.20
N ASN A 207 -3.18 10.63 9.03
CA ASN A 207 -3.62 11.95 8.61
C ASN A 207 -3.17 13.01 9.62
N LYS A 208 -2.59 14.12 9.14
CA LYS A 208 -2.08 15.23 9.98
C LYS A 208 -1.21 14.75 11.15
N GLY A 209 -0.30 13.82 10.87
CA GLY A 209 0.64 13.26 11.85
C GLY A 209 0.04 12.23 12.82
N LYS A 210 -1.24 11.88 12.72
CA LYS A 210 -1.92 10.95 13.63
C LYS A 210 -2.37 9.68 12.92
N LYS A 211 -2.34 8.56 13.63
CA LYS A 211 -2.93 7.31 13.18
C LYS A 211 -4.45 7.39 13.28
N ILE A 212 -5.14 7.24 12.15
CA ILE A 212 -6.61 7.29 12.05
C ILE A 212 -7.22 5.89 12.05
N LEU A 213 -6.55 4.93 11.39
CA LEU A 213 -7.03 3.58 11.23
C LEU A 213 -5.86 2.60 11.27
N ASP A 214 -6.10 1.38 11.80
CA ASP A 214 -5.09 0.33 11.94
C ASP A 214 -5.80 -1.03 11.91
N GLY A 215 -5.51 -1.86 10.91
CA GLY A 215 -6.14 -3.17 10.80
C GLY A 215 -5.88 -3.89 9.48
N GLY A 216 -6.32 -5.15 9.41
CA GLY A 216 -6.34 -5.91 8.15
C GLY A 216 -7.30 -5.30 7.14
N VAL A 217 -6.90 -5.23 5.87
CA VAL A 217 -7.69 -4.58 4.79
C VAL A 217 -9.10 -5.12 4.74
N GLU A 218 -9.26 -6.43 4.64
CA GLU A 218 -10.58 -7.08 4.57
C GLU A 218 -11.42 -6.80 5.82
N LYS A 219 -10.81 -6.89 7.01
CA LYS A 219 -11.50 -6.62 8.28
C LYS A 219 -12.00 -5.18 8.36
N ILE A 220 -11.20 -4.22 7.89
CA ILE A 220 -11.58 -2.81 7.82
C ILE A 220 -12.78 -2.65 6.89
N LYS A 221 -12.72 -3.18 5.67
CA LYS A 221 -13.84 -3.10 4.70
C LYS A 221 -15.13 -3.69 5.28
N GLN A 222 -15.04 -4.81 5.99
CA GLN A 222 -16.18 -5.42 6.69
C GLN A 222 -16.74 -4.56 7.83
N GLN A 223 -15.90 -3.84 8.58
CA GLN A 223 -16.34 -2.93 9.64
C GLN A 223 -17.13 -1.72 9.11
N PHE A 224 -16.81 -1.28 7.88
CA PHE A 224 -17.45 -0.14 7.23
C PHE A 224 -18.49 -0.54 6.18
N LYS A 225 -18.89 -1.81 6.13
CA LYS A 225 -19.90 -2.28 5.18
C LYS A 225 -21.23 -1.54 5.35
N LYS A 226 -21.91 -1.30 4.24
CA LYS A 226 -23.15 -0.53 4.16
C LYS A 226 -24.37 -1.38 3.79
N ASN A 227 -24.24 -2.72 3.81
CA ASN A 227 -25.25 -3.67 3.39
C ASN A 227 -25.74 -3.42 1.94
N ILE A 228 -24.82 -3.01 1.05
CA ILE A 228 -25.11 -2.78 -0.36
C ILE A 228 -24.80 -4.06 -1.12
N PHE A 229 -25.72 -4.46 -1.99
CA PHE A 229 -25.59 -5.67 -2.80
C PHE A 229 -25.84 -5.35 -4.27
N GLU A 230 -25.09 -6.02 -5.11
CA GLU A 230 -25.27 -6.04 -6.55
C GLU A 230 -25.85 -7.39 -6.96
N ILE A 231 -26.97 -7.35 -7.65
CA ILE A 231 -27.68 -8.55 -8.12
C ILE A 231 -27.75 -8.49 -9.63
N GLU A 232 -27.27 -9.51 -10.29
CA GLU A 232 -27.46 -9.70 -11.73
C GLU A 232 -28.56 -10.72 -11.99
N PHE A 233 -29.37 -10.45 -13.02
CA PHE A 233 -30.50 -11.30 -13.44
C PHE A 233 -30.32 -11.71 -14.88
N ASP A 234 -30.90 -12.86 -15.26
CA ASP A 234 -31.04 -13.24 -16.67
C ASP A 234 -32.17 -12.48 -17.36
N ASN A 235 -33.17 -12.04 -16.59
CA ASN A 235 -34.32 -11.24 -17.01
C ASN A 235 -34.08 -9.73 -16.88
N ILE A 236 -34.92 -8.96 -17.58
CA ILE A 236 -34.92 -7.48 -17.44
C ILE A 236 -35.57 -7.10 -16.09
N VAL A 237 -34.96 -6.19 -15.36
CA VAL A 237 -35.49 -5.64 -14.09
C VAL A 237 -36.44 -4.50 -14.40
N LEU A 238 -37.73 -4.68 -14.05
CA LEU A 238 -38.78 -3.67 -14.23
C LEU A 238 -38.96 -2.83 -12.96
N ALA A 239 -39.54 -1.64 -13.08
CA ALA A 239 -39.80 -0.76 -11.96
C ALA A 239 -40.63 -1.40 -10.83
N GLU A 240 -41.57 -2.29 -11.19
CA GLU A 240 -42.38 -3.06 -10.23
C GLU A 240 -41.56 -4.02 -9.36
N HIS A 241 -40.40 -4.45 -9.83
CA HIS A 241 -39.48 -5.31 -9.05
C HIS A 241 -38.70 -4.53 -7.98
N THR A 242 -38.79 -3.21 -7.99
CA THR A 242 -38.00 -2.34 -7.08
C THR A 242 -38.83 -1.70 -5.99
N ALA A 243 -40.17 -1.79 -6.07
CA ALA A 243 -41.11 -1.21 -5.11
C ALA A 243 -41.34 -2.12 -3.90
N THR A 244 -40.48 -2.01 -2.86
CA THR A 244 -40.57 -2.82 -1.64
C THR A 244 -40.00 -2.07 -0.44
N HIS A 245 -40.38 -2.52 0.78
CA HIS A 245 -39.81 -2.04 2.03
C HIS A 245 -38.58 -2.83 2.50
N LEU A 246 -38.22 -3.91 1.77
CA LEU A 246 -37.10 -4.79 2.14
C LEU A 246 -35.75 -4.15 1.90
N PHE A 247 -35.64 -3.30 0.90
CA PHE A 247 -34.40 -2.66 0.48
C PHE A 247 -34.67 -1.29 -0.14
N ASN A 248 -33.62 -0.49 -0.23
CA ASN A 248 -33.59 0.76 -0.98
C ASN A 248 -32.75 0.57 -2.23
N VAL A 249 -33.24 1.04 -3.36
CA VAL A 249 -32.53 0.96 -4.64
C VAL A 249 -31.50 2.07 -4.74
N GLU A 250 -30.25 1.70 -5.03
CA GLU A 250 -29.15 2.65 -5.30
C GLU A 250 -29.01 2.91 -6.80
N SER A 251 -29.08 1.84 -7.64
CA SER A 251 -29.08 1.96 -9.09
C SER A 251 -29.81 0.79 -9.75
N VAL A 252 -30.35 1.03 -10.95
CA VAL A 252 -31.01 0.02 -11.80
C VAL A 252 -30.39 0.10 -13.19
N GLU A 253 -29.94 -1.03 -13.69
CA GLU A 253 -29.54 -1.25 -15.07
C GLU A 253 -30.47 -2.34 -15.66
N GLU A 254 -30.41 -2.57 -16.97
CA GLU A 254 -31.33 -3.46 -17.65
C GLU A 254 -31.48 -4.85 -17.01
N LYS A 255 -30.34 -5.44 -16.58
CA LYS A 255 -30.28 -6.78 -15.95
C LYS A 255 -29.56 -6.76 -14.59
N LYS A 256 -29.34 -5.59 -14.02
CA LYS A 256 -28.54 -5.44 -12.82
C LYS A 256 -29.19 -4.46 -11.88
N LEU A 257 -29.23 -4.79 -10.61
CA LEU A 257 -29.79 -3.98 -9.55
C LEU A 257 -28.77 -3.83 -8.42
N THR A 258 -28.45 -2.60 -8.07
CA THR A 258 -27.71 -2.30 -6.84
C THR A 258 -28.70 -1.80 -5.79
N LEU A 259 -28.70 -2.43 -4.64
CA LEU A 259 -29.63 -2.15 -3.58
C LEU A 259 -28.94 -2.18 -2.20
N ARG A 260 -29.54 -1.45 -1.28
CA ARG A 260 -29.15 -1.48 0.15
C ARG A 260 -30.23 -2.23 0.93
N ILE A 261 -29.85 -3.33 1.56
CA ILE A 261 -30.76 -4.10 2.41
C ILE A 261 -31.00 -3.34 3.71
N ASN A 262 -32.26 -3.20 4.11
CA ASN A 262 -32.62 -2.61 5.39
C ASN A 262 -32.27 -3.57 6.55
N ASP A 263 -31.72 -3.09 7.64
CA ASP A 263 -31.10 -3.87 8.74
C ASP A 263 -32.00 -4.97 9.36
N GLN A 264 -33.33 -4.88 9.12
CA GLN A 264 -34.28 -5.84 9.64
C GLN A 264 -34.42 -7.11 8.79
N PHE A 265 -33.81 -7.15 7.59
CA PHE A 265 -34.01 -8.21 6.61
C PHE A 265 -32.69 -8.94 6.33
N THR A 266 -32.84 -10.21 5.93
CA THR A 266 -31.72 -11.07 5.60
C THR A 266 -31.55 -11.22 4.08
N ASN A 267 -30.35 -11.60 3.65
CA ASN A 267 -30.06 -11.90 2.24
C ASN A 267 -31.05 -12.92 1.63
N ASN A 268 -31.44 -13.92 2.41
CA ASN A 268 -32.40 -14.94 1.94
C ASN A 268 -33.78 -14.36 1.66
N GLN A 269 -34.25 -13.40 2.45
CA GLN A 269 -35.54 -12.74 2.21
C GLN A 269 -35.50 -11.90 0.92
N ILE A 270 -34.36 -11.26 0.64
CA ILE A 270 -34.16 -10.52 -0.61
C ILE A 270 -34.14 -11.46 -1.83
N LEU A 271 -33.41 -12.57 -1.73
CA LEU A 271 -33.37 -13.56 -2.79
C LEU A 271 -34.77 -14.18 -3.05
N SER A 272 -35.50 -14.55 -1.99
CA SER A 272 -36.87 -15.08 -2.09
C SER A 272 -37.80 -14.06 -2.75
N TYR A 273 -37.67 -12.76 -2.42
CA TYR A 273 -38.46 -11.69 -3.03
C TYR A 273 -38.34 -11.65 -4.57
N PHE A 274 -37.12 -11.82 -5.10
CA PHE A 274 -36.89 -11.82 -6.55
C PHE A 274 -37.31 -13.13 -7.20
N ILE A 275 -37.05 -14.28 -6.57
CA ILE A 275 -37.44 -15.60 -7.07
C ILE A 275 -38.97 -15.71 -7.18
N GLU A 276 -39.72 -15.24 -6.17
CA GLU A 276 -41.20 -15.23 -6.18
C GLU A 276 -41.80 -14.37 -7.29
N ARG A 277 -41.00 -13.45 -7.86
CA ARG A 277 -41.36 -12.58 -9.00
C ARG A 277 -40.87 -13.11 -10.35
N ASN A 278 -40.45 -14.38 -10.40
CA ASN A 278 -39.91 -15.02 -11.56
C ASN A 278 -38.69 -14.32 -12.18
N LEU A 279 -37.85 -13.71 -11.33
CA LEU A 279 -36.55 -13.19 -11.73
C LEU A 279 -35.48 -14.26 -11.48
N ASP A 280 -34.78 -14.65 -12.53
CA ASP A 280 -33.69 -15.63 -12.45
C ASP A 280 -32.41 -14.92 -12.00
N VAL A 281 -32.05 -15.12 -10.71
CA VAL A 281 -30.86 -14.51 -10.11
C VAL A 281 -29.61 -15.22 -10.61
N ARG A 282 -28.77 -14.53 -11.33
CA ARG A 282 -27.47 -14.99 -11.82
C ARG A 282 -26.34 -14.83 -10.81
N SER A 283 -26.30 -13.69 -10.15
CA SER A 283 -25.33 -13.43 -9.09
C SER A 283 -25.92 -12.55 -7.98
N PHE A 284 -25.40 -12.69 -6.77
CA PHE A 284 -25.76 -11.88 -5.60
C PHE A 284 -24.49 -11.59 -4.80
N ASN A 285 -23.95 -10.38 -4.94
CA ASN A 285 -22.66 -10.01 -4.39
C ASN A 285 -22.77 -8.83 -3.43
N GLU A 286 -22.17 -8.95 -2.24
CA GLU A 286 -22.03 -7.82 -1.31
C GLU A 286 -20.96 -6.87 -1.85
N ILE A 287 -21.31 -5.57 -1.97
CA ILE A 287 -20.37 -4.52 -2.34
C ILE A 287 -19.80 -3.93 -1.05
N LEU A 288 -18.54 -4.23 -0.79
CA LEU A 288 -17.82 -3.59 0.30
C LEU A 288 -17.31 -2.21 -0.13
N PRO A 289 -17.25 -1.23 0.79
CA PRO A 289 -16.69 0.08 0.50
C PRO A 289 -15.21 -0.05 0.13
N SER A 290 -14.74 0.82 -0.76
CA SER A 290 -13.31 0.94 -1.04
C SER A 290 -12.58 1.60 0.14
N LEU A 291 -11.27 1.39 0.27
CA LEU A 291 -10.46 2.11 1.27
C LEU A 291 -10.53 3.62 1.05
N ASN A 292 -10.73 4.08 -0.19
CA ASN A 292 -10.91 5.49 -0.49
C ASN A 292 -12.20 6.05 0.09
N ASP A 293 -13.32 5.30 -0.02
CA ASP A 293 -14.60 5.71 0.57
C ASP A 293 -14.51 5.78 2.11
N ILE A 294 -13.86 4.77 2.71
CA ILE A 294 -13.62 4.73 4.15
C ILE A 294 -12.76 5.92 4.60
N PHE A 295 -11.69 6.23 3.85
CA PHE A 295 -10.86 7.39 4.13
C PHE A 295 -11.64 8.70 4.08
N ILE A 296 -12.44 8.91 3.03
CA ILE A 296 -13.27 10.11 2.88
C ILE A 296 -14.22 10.24 4.06
N GLU A 297 -14.88 9.15 4.46
CA GLU A 297 -15.80 9.12 5.59
C GLU A 297 -15.12 9.50 6.91
N LEU A 298 -13.93 8.94 7.19
CA LEU A 298 -13.17 9.22 8.39
C LEU A 298 -12.61 10.66 8.46
N VAL A 299 -12.31 11.25 7.30
CA VAL A 299 -11.66 12.57 7.20
C VAL A 299 -12.68 13.70 7.05
N GLN A 300 -13.86 13.47 6.48
CA GLN A 300 -14.92 14.49 6.31
C GLN A 300 -15.39 15.11 7.63
N GLY A 301 -15.27 14.41 8.76
CA GLY A 301 -15.51 14.94 10.10
C GLY A 301 -14.40 15.83 10.65
N THR A 302 -13.27 16.02 9.92
CA THR A 302 -12.12 16.79 10.40
C THR A 302 -12.06 18.15 9.68
N PRO A 303 -11.99 19.31 10.39
CA PRO A 303 -11.88 20.61 9.74
C PRO A 303 -10.64 20.66 8.82
N GLY A 304 -10.85 20.84 7.51
CA GLY A 304 -9.80 20.89 6.49
C GLY A 304 -9.99 19.99 5.27
N SER A 305 -11.08 19.20 5.20
CA SER A 305 -11.34 18.25 4.11
C SER A 305 -11.77 18.86 2.76
N ARG A 306 -11.97 20.18 2.68
CA ARG A 306 -12.40 20.85 1.43
C ARG A 306 -11.34 20.98 0.33
N GLN A 307 -10.08 20.58 0.59
CA GLN A 307 -9.00 20.69 -0.42
C GLN A 307 -8.90 19.49 -1.39
N PHE A 308 -9.67 18.44 -1.18
CA PHE A 308 -9.58 17.19 -1.98
C PHE A 308 -10.61 17.05 -3.10
N GLN A 309 -11.52 18.04 -3.27
CA GLN A 309 -12.53 18.02 -4.33
C GLN A 309 -12.08 18.69 -5.64
N GLN A 310 -10.81 19.14 -5.76
CA GLN A 310 -10.30 19.87 -6.93
C GLN A 310 -8.87 19.44 -7.32
N ALA A 311 -8.55 18.16 -7.35
CA ALA A 311 -7.29 17.67 -7.93
C ALA A 311 -7.56 16.44 -8.80
#